data_eac2060753d650c3f9479958150e7170
#
_entry.id   eac2060753d650c3f9479958150e7170
#
_cell.length_a   1.000
_cell.length_b   1.000
_cell.length_c   1.000
_cell.angle_alpha   90.00
_cell.angle_beta   90.00
_cell.angle_gamma   90.00
#
_symmetry.space_group_name_H-M   'P 1'
#
loop_
_entity.id
_entity.type
_entity.pdbx_description
1 polymer ?
#
loop_
_entity_poly.entity_id
_entity_poly.type
_entity_poly.pdbx_seq_one_letter_code
_entity_poly.pdbx_strand_id
1 'polypeptide(L)'
;MRIVVDLNKCQGYAQCAFLAPDVFTIQGDEALTYDPDPDGTQRTRIRRAAAACPVQAIRLEHADGQTGSLHPGTKAGTPDPARDDWEGSETFRKTGRIVIVGASLTGLHAAERLREEGFTGSLTLVGQEPHQPYDRPPLSKQLLSGSARSDDTTLPRRRDIDADWRLGVAATSLDLAAKQLHLADGARIGFDKLLIATGLRARPWPNAAEAALRGVLTLRTREDSAKLRDLLARGPRRVLVIGAGFIGCEVASVCRELGLQVTVAEAGPAPLVAALGGVIGTVAGELQLEKGVDLRCGVRVLTLEGDATGQLRRAVLSDGTTLEVDVAVAALGAVRNVEWLEDSGLACGVWGVACDTGCRAFDANGLVTDDVFVAGDIARAPQPMYGYQYLAVEHWGNAISQAEVAAHNMVSRETERWPHLAMPKFWSVQFGTEIKSVGVPSVADEVAIVQGSVALKRFVAVYGYKGRIVAAVAFNQNKWLEFYEPLIEQAAPFPPSFSHVDESADARPVPAKFRPITSPTQDATVVVTGHDPNERRARLTRLAAGDMPSRRTAETAFHE
;
A
#
# COMPACT_ATOMS: atom_id res chain seq x y z
N MET A 1 17.79 -24.67 26.96
CA MET A 1 18.05 -24.00 25.67
C MET A 1 18.54 -22.62 25.98
N ARG A 2 19.74 -22.28 25.60
CA ARG A 2 20.33 -20.97 25.88
C ARG A 2 20.16 -20.05 24.68
N ILE A 3 19.80 -18.81 24.93
CA ILE A 3 19.69 -17.77 23.90
C ILE A 3 20.94 -16.89 23.97
N VAL A 4 21.52 -16.62 22.82
CA VAL A 4 22.58 -15.63 22.66
C VAL A 4 22.17 -14.63 21.60
N VAL A 5 22.09 -13.36 21.98
CA VAL A 5 21.80 -12.27 21.03
C VAL A 5 23.10 -11.53 20.72
N ASP A 6 23.45 -11.50 19.44
CA ASP A 6 24.56 -10.66 18.94
C ASP A 6 24.09 -9.20 18.90
N LEU A 7 24.40 -8.47 19.95
CA LEU A 7 23.96 -7.06 20.09
C LEU A 7 24.63 -6.13 19.05
N ASN A 8 25.76 -6.54 18.44
CA ASN A 8 26.36 -5.76 17.36
C ASN A 8 25.57 -5.88 16.04
N LYS A 9 24.83 -6.99 15.88
CA LYS A 9 23.93 -7.19 14.73
C LYS A 9 22.51 -6.72 15.03
N CYS A 10 22.13 -6.69 16.31
CA CYS A 10 20.79 -6.31 16.70
C CYS A 10 20.55 -4.82 16.39
N GLN A 11 19.55 -4.55 15.57
CA GLN A 11 19.15 -3.19 15.20
C GLN A 11 17.80 -2.77 15.80
N GLY A 12 17.40 -3.40 16.91
CA GLY A 12 16.21 -3.01 17.66
C GLY A 12 14.87 -3.27 16.94
N TYR A 13 14.82 -4.20 16.01
CA TYR A 13 13.63 -4.47 15.18
C TYR A 13 12.38 -4.96 15.94
N ALA A 14 12.46 -5.17 17.22
CA ALA A 14 11.37 -5.55 18.13
C ALA A 14 10.57 -6.81 17.76
N GLN A 15 10.83 -7.49 16.66
CA GLN A 15 10.08 -8.70 16.25
C GLN A 15 10.23 -9.83 17.27
N CYS A 16 11.41 -9.96 17.88
CA CYS A 16 11.63 -10.93 18.93
C CYS A 16 10.79 -10.64 20.17
N ALA A 17 10.68 -9.37 20.58
CA ALA A 17 9.86 -8.96 21.71
C ALA A 17 8.35 -9.14 21.42
N PHE A 18 7.94 -8.99 20.17
CA PHE A 18 6.56 -9.25 19.76
C PHE A 18 6.23 -10.76 19.77
N LEU A 19 7.14 -11.60 19.27
CA LEU A 19 6.91 -13.04 19.12
C LEU A 19 7.13 -13.85 20.40
N ALA A 20 7.96 -13.33 21.30
CA ALA A 20 8.24 -13.94 22.59
C ALA A 20 8.40 -12.85 23.68
N PRO A 21 7.31 -12.13 24.03
CA PRO A 21 7.36 -10.97 24.94
C PRO A 21 7.81 -11.32 26.35
N ASP A 22 7.61 -12.55 26.76
CA ASP A 22 8.08 -13.05 28.07
C ASP A 22 9.60 -13.30 28.10
N VAL A 23 10.26 -13.30 26.94
CA VAL A 23 11.69 -13.61 26.78
C VAL A 23 12.48 -12.41 26.29
N PHE A 24 11.90 -11.61 25.39
CA PHE A 24 12.53 -10.43 24.80
C PHE A 24 11.71 -9.19 25.11
N THR A 25 12.34 -8.15 25.60
CA THR A 25 11.68 -6.87 25.91
C THR A 25 12.53 -5.72 25.35
N ILE A 26 11.88 -4.75 24.74
CA ILE A 26 12.53 -3.50 24.33
C ILE A 26 12.27 -2.46 25.43
N GLN A 27 13.35 -1.89 25.95
CA GLN A 27 13.30 -0.79 26.92
C GLN A 27 13.69 0.51 26.24
N GLY A 28 12.81 1.50 26.29
CA GLY A 28 12.99 2.75 25.57
C GLY A 28 12.98 2.54 24.06
N ASP A 29 13.70 3.36 23.32
CA ASP A 29 13.66 3.37 21.88
C ASP A 29 14.62 2.35 21.20
N GLU A 30 15.59 1.74 21.91
CA GLU A 30 16.64 0.95 21.26
C GLU A 30 17.22 -0.23 22.07
N ALA A 31 16.96 -0.36 23.36
CA ALA A 31 17.64 -1.37 24.19
C ALA A 31 16.86 -2.68 24.26
N LEU A 32 17.38 -3.74 23.61
CA LEU A 32 16.86 -5.10 23.76
C LEU A 32 17.37 -5.74 25.06
N THR A 33 16.47 -6.12 25.94
CA THR A 33 16.74 -7.01 27.08
C THR A 33 16.12 -8.38 26.81
N TYR A 34 16.76 -9.45 27.23
CA TYR A 34 16.26 -10.80 27.01
C TYR A 34 16.68 -11.74 28.13
N ASP A 35 15.87 -12.78 28.37
CA ASP A 35 16.22 -13.88 29.22
C ASP A 35 17.13 -14.87 28.48
N PRO A 36 18.39 -15.07 28.92
CA PRO A 36 19.33 -15.95 28.24
C PRO A 36 19.03 -17.45 28.45
N ASP A 37 18.23 -17.82 29.45
CA ASP A 37 17.91 -19.21 29.77
C ASP A 37 16.41 -19.40 30.10
N PRO A 38 15.52 -19.13 29.12
CA PRO A 38 14.09 -19.16 29.35
C PRO A 38 13.55 -20.58 29.54
N ASP A 39 12.38 -20.66 30.20
CA ASP A 39 11.65 -21.90 30.41
C ASP A 39 11.41 -22.65 29.06
N GLY A 40 11.52 -23.98 29.16
CA GLY A 40 11.30 -24.88 28.02
C GLY A 40 9.92 -24.76 27.34
N THR A 41 8.91 -24.24 28.03
CA THR A 41 7.58 -23.98 27.49
C THR A 41 7.57 -22.89 26.43
N GLN A 42 8.56 -21.96 26.45
CA GLN A 42 8.71 -20.87 25.49
C GLN A 42 9.47 -21.29 24.21
N ARG A 43 9.94 -22.54 24.13
CA ARG A 43 10.85 -23.02 23.08
C ARG A 43 10.35 -22.72 21.66
N THR A 44 9.06 -22.92 21.41
CA THR A 44 8.46 -22.67 20.09
C THR A 44 8.43 -21.18 19.75
N ARG A 45 8.06 -20.32 20.72
CA ARG A 45 8.04 -18.86 20.53
C ARG A 45 9.44 -18.30 20.28
N ILE A 46 10.44 -18.82 21.01
CA ILE A 46 11.84 -18.40 20.88
C ILE A 46 12.41 -18.80 19.52
N ARG A 47 12.13 -20.00 19.04
CA ARG A 47 12.54 -20.42 17.68
C ARG A 47 11.93 -19.52 16.61
N ARG A 48 10.66 -19.14 16.76
CA ARG A 48 9.98 -18.22 15.85
C ARG A 48 10.58 -16.82 15.92
N ALA A 49 10.89 -16.32 17.11
CA ALA A 49 11.57 -15.04 17.30
C ALA A 49 12.96 -15.01 16.65
N ALA A 50 13.73 -16.09 16.77
CA ALA A 50 15.03 -16.23 16.14
C ALA A 50 14.92 -16.27 14.60
N ALA A 51 13.96 -17.04 14.07
CA ALA A 51 13.72 -17.12 12.63
C ALA A 51 13.19 -15.80 12.04
N ALA A 52 12.41 -15.05 12.80
CA ALA A 52 11.86 -13.75 12.37
C ALA A 52 12.86 -12.58 12.52
N CYS A 53 14.03 -12.79 13.14
CA CYS A 53 15.05 -11.75 13.26
C CYS A 53 15.69 -11.47 11.89
N PRO A 54 15.46 -10.28 11.28
CA PRO A 54 15.90 -10.00 9.90
C PRO A 54 17.43 -10.02 9.75
N VAL A 55 18.14 -9.67 10.83
CA VAL A 55 19.61 -9.63 10.87
C VAL A 55 20.22 -10.88 11.48
N GLN A 56 19.39 -11.89 11.80
CA GLN A 56 19.81 -13.16 12.41
C GLN A 56 20.74 -12.97 13.63
N ALA A 57 20.40 -12.01 14.47
CA ALA A 57 21.14 -11.70 15.67
C ALA A 57 20.90 -12.72 16.81
N ILE A 58 19.84 -13.53 16.74
CA ILE A 58 19.45 -14.46 17.80
C ILE A 58 19.96 -15.86 17.47
N ARG A 59 20.80 -16.40 18.34
CA ARG A 59 21.31 -17.76 18.24
C ARG A 59 20.76 -18.61 19.38
N LEU A 60 20.42 -19.86 19.08
CA LEU A 60 19.91 -20.82 20.05
C LEU A 60 20.97 -21.90 20.26
N GLU A 61 21.49 -21.98 21.48
CA GLU A 61 22.47 -22.99 21.90
C GLU A 61 21.74 -24.10 22.66
N HIS A 62 22.05 -25.35 22.31
CA HIS A 62 21.58 -26.52 23.06
C HIS A 62 22.45 -26.73 24.30
N ALA A 63 21.87 -27.21 25.38
CA ALA A 63 22.55 -27.38 26.67
C ALA A 63 23.68 -28.46 26.66
N ASP A 64 23.80 -29.19 25.58
CA ASP A 64 24.86 -30.19 25.39
C ASP A 64 26.03 -29.52 24.68
N GLY A 65 26.99 -29.02 25.44
CA GLY A 65 28.15 -28.25 24.97
C GLY A 65 29.02 -28.98 23.96
N GLN A 66 28.56 -29.13 22.72
CA GLN A 66 29.34 -29.54 21.58
C GLN A 66 29.39 -28.41 20.56
N THR A 67 30.45 -27.62 20.65
CA THR A 67 31.01 -26.93 19.50
C THR A 67 31.51 -27.99 18.55
N GLY A 68 30.71 -28.37 17.56
CA GLY A 68 31.10 -29.37 16.56
C GLY A 68 32.17 -28.83 15.62
N SER A 69 33.41 -29.22 15.85
CA SER A 69 34.44 -29.19 14.81
C SER A 69 34.19 -30.37 13.85
N LEU A 70 34.18 -30.10 12.57
CA LEU A 70 34.03 -31.06 11.49
C LEU A 70 35.24 -32.00 11.44
N HIS A 71 35.04 -33.28 11.74
CA HIS A 71 35.89 -34.40 11.24
C HIS A 71 35.00 -35.59 10.87
N PRO A 72 35.32 -36.28 9.74
CA PRO A 72 34.46 -37.31 9.17
C PRO A 72 34.71 -38.65 9.83
N GLY A 73 33.66 -39.19 10.46
CA GLY A 73 33.65 -40.53 11.01
C GLY A 73 32.27 -41.13 10.96
N THR A 74 32.08 -42.03 10.03
CA THR A 74 30.90 -42.87 9.82
C THR A 74 30.37 -43.53 11.07
N LYS A 75 29.10 -43.23 11.48
CA LYS A 75 28.21 -44.21 12.12
C LYS A 75 26.75 -43.93 11.70
N ALA A 76 26.11 -45.00 11.25
CA ALA A 76 24.72 -45.02 10.79
C ALA A 76 23.75 -44.67 11.91
N GLY A 77 22.69 -43.88 11.57
CA GLY A 77 21.39 -44.01 12.14
C GLY A 77 20.88 -42.98 13.13
N THR A 78 21.06 -41.66 12.90
CA THR A 78 20.11 -40.64 13.37
C THR A 78 19.71 -39.77 12.19
N PRO A 79 18.41 -39.54 11.96
CA PRO A 79 17.98 -38.65 10.88
C PRO A 79 18.59 -37.27 11.09
N ASP A 80 19.29 -36.75 10.07
CA ASP A 80 19.78 -35.39 10.04
C ASP A 80 18.56 -34.46 9.81
N PRO A 81 18.15 -33.61 10.78
CA PRO A 81 16.98 -32.76 10.58
C PRO A 81 17.12 -31.82 9.39
N ALA A 82 18.34 -31.48 8.95
CA ALA A 82 18.56 -30.70 7.76
C ALA A 82 18.30 -31.50 6.47
N ARG A 83 18.45 -32.82 6.51
CA ARG A 83 18.19 -33.73 5.38
C ARG A 83 16.68 -34.03 5.23
N ASP A 84 15.99 -34.21 6.36
CA ASP A 84 14.52 -34.38 6.38
C ASP A 84 13.79 -33.13 5.87
N ASP A 85 14.28 -31.92 6.21
CA ASP A 85 13.74 -30.65 5.70
C ASP A 85 13.96 -30.50 4.17
N TRP A 86 15.08 -31.00 3.66
CA TRP A 86 15.36 -30.96 2.23
C TRP A 86 14.44 -31.87 1.43
N GLU A 87 14.33 -33.13 1.84
CA GLU A 87 13.47 -34.12 1.19
C GLU A 87 11.99 -33.75 1.28
N GLY A 88 11.54 -33.19 2.40
CA GLY A 88 10.20 -32.66 2.60
C GLY A 88 9.87 -31.48 1.67
N SER A 89 10.80 -30.54 1.53
CA SER A 89 10.63 -29.37 0.65
C SER A 89 10.61 -29.78 -0.82
N GLU A 90 11.48 -30.70 -1.24
CA GLU A 90 11.52 -31.18 -2.62
C GLU A 90 10.26 -32.00 -2.97
N THR A 91 9.79 -32.83 -2.05
CA THR A 91 8.53 -33.57 -2.18
C THR A 91 7.35 -32.63 -2.31
N PHE A 92 7.28 -31.59 -1.46
CA PHE A 92 6.24 -30.57 -1.52
C PHE A 92 6.24 -29.84 -2.88
N ARG A 93 7.41 -29.46 -3.40
CA ARG A 93 7.50 -28.82 -4.73
C ARG A 93 6.90 -29.70 -5.84
N LYS A 94 6.98 -31.01 -5.73
CA LYS A 94 6.48 -31.96 -6.74
C LYS A 94 5.02 -32.33 -6.56
N THR A 95 4.55 -32.46 -5.33
CA THR A 95 3.25 -33.07 -5.02
C THR A 95 2.31 -32.18 -4.19
N GLY A 96 2.79 -31.05 -3.69
CA GLY A 96 2.01 -30.12 -2.88
C GLY A 96 0.85 -29.50 -3.63
N ARG A 97 -0.14 -29.01 -2.87
CA ARG A 97 -1.32 -28.30 -3.38
C ARG A 97 -1.27 -26.86 -2.92
N ILE A 98 -1.11 -25.95 -3.85
CA ILE A 98 -1.16 -24.52 -3.57
C ILE A 98 -2.44 -23.94 -4.16
N VAL A 99 -3.16 -23.17 -3.33
CA VAL A 99 -4.34 -22.41 -3.75
C VAL A 99 -4.04 -20.92 -3.60
N ILE A 100 -4.33 -20.14 -4.63
CA ILE A 100 -4.23 -18.68 -4.65
C ILE A 100 -5.64 -18.11 -4.75
N VAL A 101 -6.07 -17.36 -3.75
CA VAL A 101 -7.37 -16.67 -3.76
C VAL A 101 -7.16 -15.22 -4.15
N GLY A 102 -7.56 -14.90 -5.38
CA GLY A 102 -7.33 -13.61 -6.04
C GLY A 102 -6.59 -13.78 -7.36
N ALA A 103 -7.33 -14.04 -8.46
CA ALA A 103 -6.78 -14.24 -9.81
C ALA A 103 -6.58 -12.90 -10.56
N SER A 104 -5.86 -11.94 -9.94
CA SER A 104 -5.50 -10.66 -10.54
C SER A 104 -3.96 -10.51 -10.58
N LEU A 105 -3.44 -9.28 -10.57
CA LEU A 105 -2.00 -8.97 -10.67
C LEU A 105 -1.16 -9.82 -9.69
N THR A 106 -1.46 -9.74 -8.40
CA THR A 106 -0.74 -10.48 -7.34
C THR A 106 -0.78 -11.99 -7.57
N GLY A 107 -1.97 -12.53 -7.86
CA GLY A 107 -2.14 -13.97 -8.09
C GLY A 107 -1.38 -14.47 -9.32
N LEU A 108 -1.39 -13.69 -10.42
CA LEU A 108 -0.64 -14.00 -11.63
C LEU A 108 0.86 -14.08 -11.36
N HIS A 109 1.43 -13.02 -10.75
CA HIS A 109 2.86 -12.98 -10.46
C HIS A 109 3.30 -14.05 -9.45
N ALA A 110 2.46 -14.36 -8.45
CA ALA A 110 2.75 -15.45 -7.54
C ALA A 110 2.76 -16.81 -8.25
N ALA A 111 1.79 -17.06 -9.15
CA ALA A 111 1.72 -18.30 -9.92
C ALA A 111 2.93 -18.46 -10.86
N GLU A 112 3.32 -17.38 -11.55
CA GLU A 112 4.54 -17.35 -12.38
C GLU A 112 5.79 -17.64 -11.54
N ARG A 113 5.93 -16.98 -10.39
CA ARG A 113 7.07 -17.16 -9.50
C ARG A 113 7.13 -18.57 -8.92
N LEU A 114 6.02 -19.18 -8.51
CA LEU A 114 5.98 -20.56 -8.06
C LEU A 114 6.53 -21.52 -9.12
N ARG A 115 6.15 -21.34 -10.39
CA ARG A 115 6.66 -22.16 -11.50
C ARG A 115 8.15 -21.87 -11.77
N GLU A 116 8.62 -20.65 -11.56
CA GLU A 116 10.06 -20.29 -11.62
C GLU A 116 10.88 -20.99 -10.54
N GLU A 117 10.35 -21.09 -9.34
CA GLU A 117 10.96 -21.77 -8.20
C GLU A 117 10.92 -23.30 -8.31
N GLY A 118 10.41 -23.83 -9.44
CA GLY A 118 10.35 -25.26 -9.70
C GLY A 118 9.19 -26.00 -9.01
N PHE A 119 8.16 -25.29 -8.58
CA PHE A 119 6.95 -25.92 -8.07
C PHE A 119 6.17 -26.55 -9.23
N THR A 120 6.04 -27.88 -9.24
CA THR A 120 5.33 -28.68 -10.25
C THR A 120 4.06 -29.32 -9.68
N GLY A 121 3.78 -29.14 -8.40
CA GLY A 121 2.57 -29.60 -7.74
C GLY A 121 1.31 -28.91 -8.24
N SER A 122 0.17 -29.28 -7.67
CA SER A 122 -1.15 -28.75 -8.05
C SER A 122 -1.25 -27.26 -7.69
N LEU A 123 -1.64 -26.43 -8.65
CA LEU A 123 -1.83 -25.00 -8.49
C LEU A 123 -3.26 -24.62 -8.93
N THR A 124 -4.03 -24.01 -8.04
CA THR A 124 -5.37 -23.51 -8.33
C THR A 124 -5.44 -22.02 -8.07
N LEU A 125 -5.96 -21.24 -9.03
CA LEU A 125 -6.26 -19.81 -8.87
C LEU A 125 -7.78 -19.60 -8.84
N VAL A 126 -8.26 -18.93 -7.79
CA VAL A 126 -9.68 -18.61 -7.60
C VAL A 126 -9.87 -17.11 -7.77
N GLY A 127 -10.80 -16.70 -8.64
CA GLY A 127 -11.11 -15.29 -8.91
C GLY A 127 -12.61 -15.05 -9.02
N GLN A 128 -13.11 -14.03 -8.32
CA GLN A 128 -14.52 -13.63 -8.39
C GLN A 128 -14.89 -13.05 -9.77
N GLU A 129 -13.96 -12.33 -10.40
CA GLU A 129 -14.18 -11.78 -11.75
C GLU A 129 -13.99 -12.89 -12.80
N PRO A 130 -14.81 -12.89 -13.89
CA PRO A 130 -14.73 -13.95 -14.92
C PRO A 130 -13.57 -13.76 -15.91
N HIS A 131 -12.72 -12.77 -15.67
CA HIS A 131 -11.64 -12.38 -16.58
C HIS A 131 -10.30 -13.00 -16.19
N GLN A 132 -9.48 -13.25 -17.20
CA GLN A 132 -8.06 -13.44 -17.00
C GLN A 132 -7.45 -12.19 -16.34
N PRO A 133 -6.31 -12.30 -15.63
CA PRO A 133 -5.65 -11.16 -14.99
C PRO A 133 -5.47 -9.99 -15.95
N TYR A 134 -5.83 -8.79 -15.50
CA TYR A 134 -5.73 -7.57 -16.28
C TYR A 134 -5.23 -6.39 -15.44
N ASP A 135 -4.69 -5.39 -16.12
CA ASP A 135 -4.14 -4.19 -15.51
C ASP A 135 -5.25 -3.18 -15.17
N ARG A 136 -5.27 -2.69 -13.93
CA ARG A 136 -6.32 -1.77 -13.44
C ARG A 136 -6.01 -0.29 -13.65
N PRO A 137 -4.75 0.20 -13.64
CA PRO A 137 -4.44 1.61 -13.87
C PRO A 137 -5.03 2.20 -15.15
N PRO A 138 -5.16 1.49 -16.28
CA PRO A 138 -5.79 2.03 -17.49
C PRO A 138 -7.29 2.31 -17.36
N LEU A 139 -7.99 1.72 -16.38
CA LEU A 139 -9.45 1.81 -16.23
C LEU A 139 -9.95 3.23 -16.02
N SER A 140 -9.18 4.08 -15.30
CA SER A 140 -9.48 5.48 -15.05
C SER A 140 -8.87 6.45 -16.08
N LYS A 141 -8.13 5.92 -17.06
CA LYS A 141 -7.35 6.69 -18.06
C LYS A 141 -7.69 6.28 -19.47
N GLN A 142 -6.84 5.46 -20.09
CA GLN A 142 -6.93 5.10 -21.52
C GLN A 142 -8.21 4.34 -21.86
N LEU A 143 -8.67 3.46 -20.96
CA LEU A 143 -9.90 2.72 -21.20
C LEU A 143 -11.13 3.63 -21.08
N LEU A 144 -11.12 4.55 -20.11
CA LEU A 144 -12.19 5.52 -19.91
C LEU A 144 -12.25 6.55 -21.04
N SER A 145 -11.10 7.05 -21.50
CA SER A 145 -11.03 7.98 -22.63
C SER A 145 -11.38 7.33 -23.98
N GLY A 146 -11.39 6.00 -24.04
CA GLY A 146 -11.59 5.25 -25.29
C GLY A 146 -10.34 5.12 -26.16
N SER A 147 -9.16 5.56 -25.69
CA SER A 147 -7.89 5.42 -26.41
C SER A 147 -7.28 4.02 -26.33
N ALA A 148 -7.80 3.14 -25.46
CA ALA A 148 -7.48 1.72 -25.39
C ALA A 148 -8.75 0.87 -25.38
N ARG A 149 -8.62 -0.40 -25.79
CA ARG A 149 -9.69 -1.40 -25.73
C ARG A 149 -9.57 -2.22 -24.45
N SER A 150 -10.65 -2.87 -24.03
CA SER A 150 -10.69 -3.73 -22.85
C SER A 150 -9.61 -4.83 -22.90
N ASP A 151 -9.45 -5.46 -24.06
CA ASP A 151 -8.51 -6.55 -24.26
C ASP A 151 -7.05 -6.13 -24.12
N ASP A 152 -6.74 -4.85 -24.46
CA ASP A 152 -5.39 -4.29 -24.35
C ASP A 152 -4.91 -4.20 -22.89
N THR A 153 -5.81 -4.33 -21.93
CA THR A 153 -5.47 -4.34 -20.50
C THR A 153 -5.12 -5.71 -19.96
N THR A 154 -5.28 -6.79 -20.73
CA THR A 154 -4.94 -8.15 -20.27
C THR A 154 -3.45 -8.23 -19.98
N LEU A 155 -3.10 -8.70 -18.77
CA LEU A 155 -1.70 -8.82 -18.37
C LEU A 155 -1.02 -9.92 -19.19
N PRO A 156 0.16 -9.64 -19.77
CA PRO A 156 0.92 -10.65 -20.48
C PRO A 156 1.41 -11.71 -19.49
N ARG A 157 1.31 -12.97 -19.89
CA ARG A 157 1.94 -14.08 -19.17
C ARG A 157 3.40 -14.18 -19.61
N ARG A 158 4.32 -14.22 -18.67
CA ARG A 158 5.76 -14.39 -18.92
C ARG A 158 6.11 -15.83 -19.28
N ARG A 159 5.25 -16.76 -18.89
CA ARG A 159 5.37 -18.21 -19.12
C ARG A 159 4.02 -18.88 -19.15
N ASP A 160 4.00 -20.11 -19.61
CA ASP A 160 2.83 -20.97 -19.43
C ASP A 160 2.67 -21.36 -17.94
N ILE A 161 1.47 -21.14 -17.41
CA ILE A 161 1.11 -21.48 -16.03
C ILE A 161 0.15 -22.67 -16.11
N ASP A 162 0.69 -23.85 -15.86
CA ASP A 162 -0.14 -25.04 -15.67
C ASP A 162 -0.87 -24.92 -14.32
N ALA A 163 -2.12 -24.46 -14.38
CA ALA A 163 -2.97 -24.23 -13.21
C ALA A 163 -4.45 -24.39 -13.52
N ASP A 164 -5.23 -24.80 -12.52
CA ASP A 164 -6.69 -24.78 -12.55
C ASP A 164 -7.20 -23.37 -12.25
N TRP A 165 -7.76 -22.70 -13.27
CA TRP A 165 -8.30 -21.34 -13.17
C TRP A 165 -9.80 -21.37 -12.89
N ARG A 166 -10.20 -21.09 -11.65
CA ARG A 166 -11.58 -20.96 -11.20
C ARG A 166 -12.00 -19.49 -11.23
N LEU A 167 -12.31 -18.99 -12.43
CA LEU A 167 -12.73 -17.60 -12.66
C LEU A 167 -14.25 -17.45 -12.62
N GLY A 168 -14.75 -16.30 -12.16
CA GLY A 168 -16.17 -16.03 -11.98
C GLY A 168 -16.77 -16.65 -10.71
N VAL A 169 -15.93 -17.16 -9.80
CA VAL A 169 -16.38 -17.80 -8.55
C VAL A 169 -15.68 -17.16 -7.36
N ALA A 170 -16.46 -16.69 -6.38
CA ALA A 170 -15.93 -16.10 -5.16
C ALA A 170 -15.57 -17.15 -4.11
N ALA A 171 -14.53 -16.92 -3.33
CA ALA A 171 -14.32 -17.59 -2.05
C ALA A 171 -15.34 -17.08 -1.03
N THR A 172 -15.92 -17.96 -0.23
CA THR A 172 -16.97 -17.64 0.74
C THR A 172 -16.58 -17.88 2.18
N SER A 173 -15.69 -18.83 2.44
CA SER A 173 -15.14 -19.08 3.78
C SER A 173 -13.86 -19.91 3.71
N LEU A 174 -13.10 -19.87 4.80
CA LEU A 174 -11.85 -20.59 4.98
C LEU A 174 -11.89 -21.40 6.28
N ASP A 175 -11.71 -22.71 6.17
CA ASP A 175 -11.46 -23.60 7.30
C ASP A 175 -9.96 -23.91 7.38
N LEU A 176 -9.27 -23.26 8.31
CA LEU A 176 -7.83 -23.44 8.52
C LEU A 176 -7.49 -24.82 9.09
N ALA A 177 -8.34 -25.36 9.96
CA ALA A 177 -8.07 -26.63 10.64
C ALA A 177 -8.19 -27.81 9.65
N ALA A 178 -9.21 -27.75 8.78
CA ALA A 178 -9.41 -28.75 7.71
C ALA A 178 -8.58 -28.46 6.46
N LYS A 179 -7.90 -27.28 6.38
CA LYS A 179 -7.23 -26.79 5.17
C LYS A 179 -8.12 -26.82 3.94
N GLN A 180 -9.32 -26.25 4.07
CA GLN A 180 -10.33 -26.22 3.02
C GLN A 180 -10.79 -24.79 2.72
N LEU A 181 -10.81 -24.44 1.45
CA LEU A 181 -11.42 -23.24 0.90
C LEU A 181 -12.81 -23.57 0.37
N HIS A 182 -13.82 -22.79 0.75
CA HIS A 182 -15.19 -22.93 0.27
C HIS A 182 -15.48 -21.87 -0.79
N LEU A 183 -16.17 -22.24 -1.85
CA LEU A 183 -16.53 -21.39 -2.97
C LEU A 183 -18.04 -21.14 -3.07
N ALA A 184 -18.42 -20.05 -3.74
CA ALA A 184 -19.83 -19.66 -3.92
C ALA A 184 -20.66 -20.64 -4.74
N ASP A 185 -20.04 -21.49 -5.58
CA ASP A 185 -20.69 -22.56 -6.33
C ASP A 185 -20.87 -23.86 -5.52
N GLY A 186 -20.50 -23.85 -4.23
CA GLY A 186 -20.55 -24.99 -3.33
C GLY A 186 -19.32 -25.91 -3.39
N ALA A 187 -18.37 -25.64 -4.27
CA ALA A 187 -17.13 -26.42 -4.34
C ALA A 187 -16.26 -26.20 -3.09
N ARG A 188 -15.49 -27.21 -2.74
CA ARG A 188 -14.49 -27.18 -1.67
C ARG A 188 -13.14 -27.56 -2.24
N ILE A 189 -12.12 -26.77 -1.96
CA ILE A 189 -10.76 -26.99 -2.44
C ILE A 189 -9.83 -27.18 -1.25
N GLY A 190 -9.23 -28.38 -1.18
CA GLY A 190 -8.21 -28.66 -0.17
C GLY A 190 -6.86 -28.08 -0.60
N PHE A 191 -6.09 -27.57 0.35
CA PHE A 191 -4.76 -27.02 0.10
C PHE A 191 -3.74 -27.51 1.14
N ASP A 192 -2.48 -27.47 0.77
CA ASP A 192 -1.38 -27.60 1.71
C ASP A 192 -0.83 -26.23 2.09
N LYS A 193 -0.80 -25.29 1.10
CA LYS A 193 -0.53 -23.86 1.35
C LYS A 193 -1.52 -22.98 0.58
N LEU A 194 -1.82 -21.83 1.18
CA LEU A 194 -2.78 -20.84 0.68
C LEU A 194 -2.12 -19.47 0.53
N LEU A 195 -2.35 -18.80 -0.60
CA LEU A 195 -2.04 -17.38 -0.76
C LEU A 195 -3.34 -16.56 -0.83
N ILE A 196 -3.49 -15.60 0.07
CA ILE A 196 -4.58 -14.62 0.10
C ILE A 196 -4.13 -13.40 -0.70
N ALA A 197 -4.76 -13.16 -1.85
CA ALA A 197 -4.45 -12.08 -2.79
C ALA A 197 -5.73 -11.38 -3.30
N THR A 198 -6.79 -11.32 -2.47
CA THR A 198 -8.13 -10.85 -2.85
C THR A 198 -8.24 -9.33 -3.05
N GLY A 199 -7.23 -8.57 -2.63
CA GLY A 199 -7.12 -7.14 -2.88
C GLY A 199 -8.30 -6.33 -2.33
N LEU A 200 -8.74 -5.35 -3.15
CA LEU A 200 -9.72 -4.34 -2.78
C LEU A 200 -10.86 -4.28 -3.79
N ARG A 201 -12.03 -3.78 -3.32
CA ARG A 201 -13.13 -3.31 -4.17
C ARG A 201 -13.39 -1.82 -3.94
N ALA A 202 -14.03 -1.15 -4.89
CA ALA A 202 -14.45 0.23 -4.71
C ALA A 202 -15.44 0.33 -3.54
N ARG A 203 -15.29 1.37 -2.72
CA ARG A 203 -16.28 1.69 -1.68
C ARG A 203 -17.55 2.19 -2.35
N PRO A 204 -18.69 1.53 -2.17
CA PRO A 204 -19.96 1.99 -2.73
C PRO A 204 -20.42 3.29 -2.07
N TRP A 205 -21.35 4.00 -2.73
CA TRP A 205 -22.08 5.08 -2.09
C TRP A 205 -22.88 4.52 -0.90
N PRO A 206 -22.85 5.19 0.27
CA PRO A 206 -23.37 4.59 1.52
C PRO A 206 -24.87 4.29 1.50
N ASN A 207 -25.67 5.13 0.85
CA ASN A 207 -27.10 4.92 0.71
C ASN A 207 -27.39 4.03 -0.50
N ALA A 208 -27.89 2.82 -0.26
CA ALA A 208 -28.13 1.82 -1.30
C ALA A 208 -29.19 2.26 -2.34
N ALA A 209 -30.23 3.00 -1.92
CA ALA A 209 -31.25 3.51 -2.84
C ALA A 209 -30.67 4.56 -3.78
N GLU A 210 -29.84 5.46 -3.27
CA GLU A 210 -29.13 6.47 -4.06
C GLU A 210 -28.04 5.83 -4.95
N ALA A 211 -27.34 4.81 -4.46
CA ALA A 211 -26.36 4.05 -5.23
C ALA A 211 -27.00 3.31 -6.43
N ALA A 212 -28.27 2.96 -6.33
CA ALA A 212 -29.03 2.30 -7.39
C ALA A 212 -29.54 3.27 -8.47
N LEU A 213 -29.42 4.59 -8.29
CA LEU A 213 -29.81 5.57 -9.31
C LEU A 213 -28.97 5.39 -10.59
N ARG A 214 -29.63 5.45 -11.73
CA ARG A 214 -28.95 5.45 -13.02
C ARG A 214 -28.12 6.72 -13.16
N GLY A 215 -26.82 6.55 -13.34
CA GLY A 215 -25.85 7.66 -13.37
C GLY A 215 -24.96 7.71 -12.14
N VAL A 216 -25.20 6.91 -11.09
CA VAL A 216 -24.31 6.77 -9.95
C VAL A 216 -23.43 5.53 -10.16
N LEU A 217 -22.11 5.69 -10.14
CA LEU A 217 -21.13 4.66 -10.45
C LEU A 217 -19.96 4.68 -9.48
N THR A 218 -19.32 3.54 -9.37
CA THR A 218 -17.94 3.39 -8.83
C THR A 218 -16.99 3.04 -9.97
N LEU A 219 -15.68 2.99 -9.71
CA LEU A 219 -14.69 2.58 -10.70
C LEU A 219 -13.62 1.68 -10.05
N ARG A 220 -13.63 0.39 -10.41
CA ARG A 220 -12.62 -0.59 -9.98
C ARG A 220 -12.43 -1.72 -10.99
N THR A 221 -13.49 -2.12 -11.72
CA THR A 221 -13.47 -3.25 -12.65
C THR A 221 -13.56 -2.79 -14.11
N ARG A 222 -13.32 -3.71 -15.04
CA ARG A 222 -13.54 -3.48 -16.48
C ARG A 222 -14.98 -3.09 -16.78
N GLU A 223 -15.93 -3.75 -16.11
CA GLU A 223 -17.35 -3.47 -16.23
C GLU A 223 -17.70 -2.06 -15.76
N ASP A 224 -17.12 -1.62 -14.63
CA ASP A 224 -17.33 -0.25 -14.14
C ASP A 224 -16.82 0.77 -15.17
N SER A 225 -15.60 0.55 -15.69
CA SER A 225 -15.01 1.43 -16.70
C SER A 225 -15.83 1.47 -17.99
N ALA A 226 -16.31 0.31 -18.47
CA ALA A 226 -17.16 0.22 -19.64
C ALA A 226 -18.49 0.95 -19.43
N LYS A 227 -19.18 0.72 -18.31
CA LYS A 227 -20.43 1.42 -17.95
C LYS A 227 -20.24 2.94 -17.87
N LEU A 228 -19.16 3.39 -17.23
CA LEU A 228 -18.87 4.81 -17.11
C LEU A 228 -18.58 5.42 -18.48
N ARG A 229 -17.73 4.79 -19.29
CA ARG A 229 -17.42 5.22 -20.66
C ARG A 229 -18.68 5.33 -21.53
N ASP A 230 -19.57 4.33 -21.47
CA ASP A 230 -20.80 4.31 -22.25
C ASP A 230 -21.76 5.45 -21.83
N LEU A 231 -21.78 5.80 -20.53
CA LEU A 231 -22.54 6.96 -20.05
C LEU A 231 -21.92 8.28 -20.53
N LEU A 232 -20.59 8.41 -20.44
CA LEU A 232 -19.89 9.62 -20.89
C LEU A 232 -20.04 9.82 -22.43
N ALA A 233 -20.06 8.75 -23.20
CA ALA A 233 -20.25 8.81 -24.66
C ALA A 233 -21.65 9.29 -25.08
N ARG A 234 -22.66 9.19 -24.18
CA ARG A 234 -24.01 9.72 -24.43
C ARG A 234 -24.08 11.25 -24.32
N GLY A 235 -22.98 11.90 -23.99
CA GLY A 235 -22.88 13.37 -23.89
C GLY A 235 -23.55 13.96 -22.66
N PRO A 236 -23.33 13.43 -21.43
CA PRO A 236 -23.77 14.12 -20.22
C PRO A 236 -23.10 15.49 -20.18
N ARG A 237 -23.77 16.48 -19.60
CA ARG A 237 -23.18 17.82 -19.50
C ARG A 237 -22.40 18.01 -18.20
N ARG A 238 -22.88 17.38 -17.11
CA ARG A 238 -22.43 17.65 -15.74
C ARG A 238 -22.03 16.36 -15.05
N VAL A 239 -20.77 16.26 -14.73
CA VAL A 239 -20.19 15.12 -14.01
C VAL A 239 -19.79 15.57 -12.61
N LEU A 240 -20.28 14.87 -11.60
CA LEU A 240 -19.85 15.03 -10.21
C LEU A 240 -18.88 13.86 -9.87
N VAL A 241 -17.67 14.20 -9.44
CA VAL A 241 -16.75 13.25 -8.85
C VAL A 241 -16.76 13.44 -7.34
N ILE A 242 -17.02 12.38 -6.60
CA ILE A 242 -17.11 12.42 -5.13
C ILE A 242 -15.84 11.79 -4.56
N GLY A 243 -14.96 12.65 -4.02
CA GLY A 243 -13.63 12.30 -3.54
C GLY A 243 -12.52 12.64 -4.53
N ALA A 244 -11.48 13.29 -4.05
CA ALA A 244 -10.31 13.72 -4.81
C ALA A 244 -9.06 12.88 -4.50
N GLY A 245 -9.20 11.56 -4.34
CA GLY A 245 -8.11 10.60 -4.38
C GLY A 245 -7.60 10.40 -5.82
N PHE A 246 -6.66 9.46 -6.04
CA PHE A 246 -6.10 9.20 -7.37
C PHE A 246 -7.17 8.95 -8.43
N ILE A 247 -8.09 8.02 -8.17
CA ILE A 247 -9.14 7.66 -9.15
C ILE A 247 -10.04 8.86 -9.43
N GLY A 248 -10.44 9.62 -8.41
CA GLY A 248 -11.27 10.80 -8.60
C GLY A 248 -10.60 11.87 -9.46
N CYS A 249 -9.34 12.19 -9.18
CA CYS A 249 -8.57 13.15 -9.96
C CYS A 249 -8.33 12.71 -11.41
N GLU A 250 -8.08 11.42 -11.64
CA GLU A 250 -7.90 10.85 -12.98
C GLU A 250 -9.19 10.85 -13.79
N VAL A 251 -10.31 10.48 -13.17
CA VAL A 251 -11.64 10.56 -13.80
C VAL A 251 -11.98 12.01 -14.15
N ALA A 252 -11.73 12.96 -13.23
CA ALA A 252 -11.94 14.38 -13.49
C ALA A 252 -11.11 14.87 -14.68
N SER A 253 -9.83 14.44 -14.78
CA SER A 253 -8.95 14.73 -15.92
C SER A 253 -9.57 14.25 -17.24
N VAL A 254 -9.93 12.97 -17.32
CA VAL A 254 -10.51 12.40 -18.56
C VAL A 254 -11.83 13.08 -18.91
N CYS A 255 -12.72 13.33 -17.94
CA CYS A 255 -13.98 14.01 -18.22
C CYS A 255 -13.78 15.44 -18.74
N ARG A 256 -12.80 16.18 -18.22
CA ARG A 256 -12.45 17.50 -18.72
C ARG A 256 -11.85 17.46 -20.14
N GLU A 257 -10.98 16.49 -20.40
CA GLU A 257 -10.43 16.24 -21.75
C GLU A 257 -11.51 15.89 -22.78
N LEU A 258 -12.58 15.24 -22.33
CA LEU A 258 -13.79 14.98 -23.14
C LEU A 258 -14.71 16.22 -23.29
N GLY A 259 -14.34 17.38 -22.73
CA GLY A 259 -15.10 18.63 -22.83
C GLY A 259 -16.30 18.73 -21.87
N LEU A 260 -16.42 17.85 -20.87
CA LEU A 260 -17.54 17.83 -19.92
C LEU A 260 -17.34 18.86 -18.80
N GLN A 261 -18.44 19.34 -18.21
CA GLN A 261 -18.39 20.12 -16.98
C GLN A 261 -18.18 19.18 -15.80
N VAL A 262 -17.13 19.42 -15.00
CA VAL A 262 -16.73 18.54 -13.90
C VAL A 262 -16.70 19.33 -12.60
N THR A 263 -17.47 18.88 -11.62
CA THR A 263 -17.34 19.27 -10.22
C THR A 263 -16.70 18.13 -9.44
N VAL A 264 -15.68 18.42 -8.63
CA VAL A 264 -15.07 17.47 -7.70
C VAL A 264 -15.38 17.94 -6.28
N ALA A 265 -16.11 17.12 -5.51
CA ALA A 265 -16.39 17.37 -4.10
C ALA A 265 -15.46 16.50 -3.23
N GLU A 266 -14.61 17.16 -2.45
CA GLU A 266 -13.64 16.52 -1.55
C GLU A 266 -13.90 16.93 -0.10
N ALA A 267 -14.09 15.94 0.77
CA ALA A 267 -14.33 16.19 2.19
C ALA A 267 -13.07 16.72 2.93
N GLY A 268 -11.90 16.36 2.43
CA GLY A 268 -10.62 16.83 2.94
C GLY A 268 -10.28 18.25 2.48
N PRO A 269 -9.19 18.82 3.03
CA PRO A 269 -8.78 20.19 2.73
C PRO A 269 -8.12 20.36 1.35
N ALA A 270 -7.68 19.28 0.71
CA ALA A 270 -7.07 19.28 -0.61
C ALA A 270 -7.18 17.88 -1.25
N PRO A 271 -7.02 17.77 -2.58
CA PRO A 271 -6.85 16.48 -3.25
C PRO A 271 -5.63 15.72 -2.76
N LEU A 272 -5.66 14.40 -2.84
CA LEU A 272 -4.52 13.51 -2.60
C LEU A 272 -3.85 13.66 -1.22
N VAL A 273 -4.50 14.29 -0.23
CA VAL A 273 -3.91 14.56 1.09
C VAL A 273 -3.41 13.28 1.77
N ALA A 274 -4.14 12.19 1.66
CA ALA A 274 -3.74 10.91 2.23
C ALA A 274 -2.47 10.33 1.60
N ALA A 275 -2.19 10.66 0.34
CA ALA A 275 -1.05 10.13 -0.40
C ALA A 275 0.15 11.09 -0.42
N LEU A 276 -0.11 12.40 -0.58
CA LEU A 276 0.93 13.41 -0.82
C LEU A 276 1.09 14.42 0.33
N GLY A 277 0.24 14.36 1.35
CA GLY A 277 0.15 15.41 2.37
C GLY A 277 -0.51 16.69 1.85
N GLY A 278 -0.80 17.62 2.77
CA GLY A 278 -1.59 18.82 2.47
C GLY A 278 -0.92 19.79 1.50
N VAL A 279 0.39 20.01 1.66
CA VAL A 279 1.16 20.98 0.85
C VAL A 279 1.17 20.59 -0.63
N ILE A 280 1.59 19.37 -0.92
CA ILE A 280 1.67 18.89 -2.30
C ILE A 280 0.28 18.55 -2.86
N GLY A 281 -0.65 18.13 -2.00
CA GLY A 281 -2.06 17.99 -2.35
C GLY A 281 -2.68 19.30 -2.83
N THR A 282 -2.31 20.45 -2.24
CA THR A 282 -2.74 21.77 -2.71
C THR A 282 -2.25 22.05 -4.14
N VAL A 283 -1.01 21.70 -4.46
CA VAL A 283 -0.48 21.85 -5.83
C VAL A 283 -1.25 21.00 -6.84
N ALA A 284 -1.64 19.78 -6.44
CA ALA A 284 -2.52 18.94 -7.27
C ALA A 284 -3.91 19.57 -7.44
N GLY A 285 -4.44 20.24 -6.40
CA GLY A 285 -5.69 20.99 -6.46
C GLY A 285 -5.61 22.19 -7.42
N GLU A 286 -4.53 22.95 -7.37
CA GLU A 286 -4.27 24.05 -8.31
C GLU A 286 -4.27 23.55 -9.77
N LEU A 287 -3.64 22.41 -10.03
CA LEU A 287 -3.67 21.79 -11.37
C LEU A 287 -5.11 21.49 -11.83
N GLN A 288 -5.98 20.97 -10.95
CA GLN A 288 -7.39 20.71 -11.25
C GLN A 288 -8.13 22.03 -11.61
N LEU A 289 -7.95 23.07 -10.80
CA LEU A 289 -8.57 24.39 -11.00
C LEU A 289 -8.09 25.05 -12.33
N GLU A 290 -6.79 25.01 -12.62
CA GLU A 290 -6.20 25.54 -13.85
C GLU A 290 -6.78 24.86 -15.10
N LYS A 291 -7.20 23.61 -14.99
CA LYS A 291 -7.85 22.83 -16.06
C LYS A 291 -9.38 22.96 -16.09
N GLY A 292 -9.92 23.87 -15.29
CA GLY A 292 -11.35 24.21 -15.29
C GLY A 292 -12.25 23.21 -14.57
N VAL A 293 -11.72 22.44 -13.62
CA VAL A 293 -12.52 21.65 -12.69
C VAL A 293 -13.11 22.59 -11.63
N ASP A 294 -14.40 22.49 -11.34
CA ASP A 294 -15.02 23.08 -10.15
C ASP A 294 -14.65 22.21 -8.92
N LEU A 295 -13.48 22.52 -8.32
CA LEU A 295 -12.94 21.78 -7.20
C LEU A 295 -13.43 22.39 -5.88
N ARG A 296 -14.16 21.60 -5.09
CA ARG A 296 -14.73 21.99 -3.78
C ARG A 296 -14.13 21.14 -2.69
N CYS A 297 -13.18 21.69 -1.95
CA CYS A 297 -12.56 21.05 -0.80
C CYS A 297 -13.21 21.46 0.51
N GLY A 298 -13.18 20.58 1.52
CA GLY A 298 -13.92 20.74 2.77
C GLY A 298 -15.43 20.53 2.63
N VAL A 299 -15.89 20.00 1.48
CA VAL A 299 -17.30 19.85 1.13
C VAL A 299 -17.64 18.37 0.93
N ARG A 300 -18.71 17.93 1.56
CA ARG A 300 -19.24 16.56 1.43
C ARG A 300 -20.49 16.57 0.57
N VAL A 301 -20.68 15.52 -0.21
CA VAL A 301 -21.98 15.20 -0.80
C VAL A 301 -22.82 14.53 0.28
N LEU A 302 -24.00 15.08 0.56
CA LEU A 302 -24.92 14.57 1.58
C LEU A 302 -25.92 13.59 0.99
N THR A 303 -26.53 13.93 -0.15
CA THR A 303 -27.53 13.10 -0.82
C THR A 303 -27.40 13.19 -2.34
N LEU A 304 -27.84 12.13 -3.00
CA LEU A 304 -28.01 12.05 -4.46
C LEU A 304 -29.49 11.85 -4.76
N GLU A 305 -30.08 12.72 -5.58
CA GLU A 305 -31.51 12.71 -5.87
C GLU A 305 -31.77 12.30 -7.32
N GLY A 306 -32.70 11.37 -7.49
CA GLY A 306 -33.19 10.92 -8.79
C GLY A 306 -34.57 11.50 -9.13
N ASP A 307 -34.93 11.40 -10.41
CA ASP A 307 -36.31 11.64 -10.85
C ASP A 307 -37.21 10.40 -10.67
N ALA A 308 -38.48 10.53 -11.00
CA ALA A 308 -39.46 9.46 -10.90
C ALA A 308 -39.09 8.20 -11.73
N THR A 309 -38.17 8.33 -12.69
CA THR A 309 -37.65 7.21 -13.49
C THR A 309 -36.43 6.54 -12.87
N GLY A 310 -35.92 7.04 -11.74
CA GLY A 310 -34.68 6.59 -11.10
C GLY A 310 -33.40 7.08 -11.79
N GLN A 311 -33.47 8.15 -12.60
CA GLN A 311 -32.29 8.78 -13.19
C GLN A 311 -31.75 9.83 -12.24
N LEU A 312 -30.45 9.85 -11.98
CA LEU A 312 -29.77 10.89 -11.20
C LEU A 312 -30.02 12.28 -11.80
N ARG A 313 -30.35 13.26 -10.94
CA ARG A 313 -30.61 14.67 -11.34
C ARG A 313 -29.88 15.68 -10.49
N ARG A 314 -29.71 15.43 -9.20
CA ARG A 314 -29.15 16.43 -8.29
C ARG A 314 -28.27 15.79 -7.22
N ALA A 315 -27.39 16.60 -6.67
CA ALA A 315 -26.61 16.29 -5.49
C ALA A 315 -26.69 17.47 -4.51
N VAL A 316 -26.94 17.19 -3.25
CA VAL A 316 -26.94 18.18 -2.16
C VAL A 316 -25.60 18.12 -1.44
N LEU A 317 -24.95 19.26 -1.28
CA LEU A 317 -23.66 19.39 -0.64
C LEU A 317 -23.77 19.92 0.79
N SER A 318 -22.74 19.70 1.60
CA SER A 318 -22.69 20.11 3.01
C SER A 318 -22.59 21.62 3.23
N ASP A 319 -22.24 22.39 2.20
CA ASP A 319 -22.23 23.85 2.19
C ASP A 319 -23.62 24.47 1.86
N GLY A 320 -24.64 23.62 1.72
CA GLY A 320 -25.99 24.02 1.33
C GLY A 320 -26.21 24.15 -0.18
N THR A 321 -25.19 23.96 -0.99
CA THR A 321 -25.31 24.01 -2.45
C THR A 321 -26.05 22.78 -2.99
N THR A 322 -26.94 22.97 -3.94
CA THR A 322 -27.53 21.90 -4.74
C THR A 322 -26.97 21.97 -6.16
N LEU A 323 -26.38 20.89 -6.62
CA LEU A 323 -25.84 20.76 -7.96
C LEU A 323 -26.79 19.94 -8.82
N GLU A 324 -27.01 20.38 -10.04
CA GLU A 324 -27.59 19.52 -11.06
C GLU A 324 -26.51 18.60 -11.64
N VAL A 325 -26.78 17.30 -11.71
CA VAL A 325 -25.80 16.26 -12.03
C VAL A 325 -26.41 15.22 -12.96
N ASP A 326 -25.73 14.89 -14.03
CA ASP A 326 -26.13 13.84 -14.97
C ASP A 326 -25.45 12.50 -14.65
N VAL A 327 -24.19 12.54 -14.20
CA VAL A 327 -23.37 11.39 -13.78
C VAL A 327 -22.63 11.70 -12.50
N ALA A 328 -22.65 10.79 -11.53
CA ALA A 328 -21.87 10.86 -10.30
C ALA A 328 -20.92 9.66 -10.21
N VAL A 329 -19.64 9.91 -9.98
CA VAL A 329 -18.63 8.89 -9.76
C VAL A 329 -18.20 8.90 -8.30
N ALA A 330 -18.58 7.86 -7.55
CA ALA A 330 -18.20 7.71 -6.15
C ALA A 330 -16.77 7.16 -6.05
N ALA A 331 -15.80 8.07 -5.93
CA ALA A 331 -14.37 7.78 -5.76
C ALA A 331 -13.95 7.83 -4.28
N LEU A 332 -14.69 7.12 -3.42
CA LEU A 332 -14.64 7.18 -1.95
C LEU A 332 -13.53 6.29 -1.34
N GLY A 333 -12.54 5.90 -2.13
CA GLY A 333 -11.51 4.94 -1.75
C GLY A 333 -11.98 3.50 -1.90
N ALA A 334 -11.32 2.59 -1.20
CA ALA A 334 -11.51 1.16 -1.38
C ALA A 334 -11.86 0.45 -0.05
N VAL A 335 -12.36 -0.76 -0.17
CA VAL A 335 -12.67 -1.68 0.95
C VAL A 335 -11.95 -2.99 0.69
N ARG A 336 -11.33 -3.55 1.70
CA ARG A 336 -10.61 -4.83 1.63
C ARG A 336 -11.57 -5.99 1.53
N ASN A 337 -11.24 -6.97 0.68
CA ASN A 337 -12.06 -8.15 0.47
C ASN A 337 -11.71 -9.23 1.51
N VAL A 338 -12.15 -9.03 2.75
CA VAL A 338 -11.81 -9.87 3.92
C VAL A 338 -12.99 -10.66 4.49
N GLU A 339 -14.22 -10.40 4.06
CA GLU A 339 -15.44 -10.94 4.66
C GLU A 339 -15.46 -12.48 4.66
N TRP A 340 -14.91 -13.10 3.62
CA TRP A 340 -14.80 -14.54 3.52
C TRP A 340 -13.80 -15.18 4.50
N LEU A 341 -13.03 -14.34 5.21
CA LEU A 341 -12.08 -14.74 6.26
C LEU A 341 -12.67 -14.57 7.67
N GLU A 342 -13.90 -14.09 7.80
CA GLU A 342 -14.60 -14.06 9.08
C GLU A 342 -14.62 -15.48 9.66
N ASP A 343 -14.37 -15.61 10.95
CA ASP A 343 -14.30 -16.88 11.69
C ASP A 343 -13.20 -17.87 11.22
N SER A 344 -12.33 -17.48 10.29
CA SER A 344 -11.21 -18.33 9.87
C SER A 344 -10.14 -18.54 10.94
N GLY A 345 -10.10 -17.68 11.96
CA GLY A 345 -9.03 -17.67 12.96
C GLY A 345 -7.76 -16.91 12.52
N LEU A 346 -7.78 -16.20 11.38
CA LEU A 346 -6.70 -15.30 10.97
C LEU A 346 -6.85 -13.90 11.59
N ALA A 347 -5.73 -13.22 11.81
CA ALA A 347 -5.69 -11.81 12.20
C ALA A 347 -6.08 -10.91 11.00
N CYS A 348 -7.37 -10.74 10.78
CA CYS A 348 -7.91 -9.97 9.66
C CYS A 348 -9.08 -9.07 10.08
N GLY A 349 -9.40 -8.08 9.25
CA GLY A 349 -10.50 -7.17 9.48
C GLY A 349 -10.52 -6.05 8.43
N VAL A 350 -11.26 -4.98 8.69
CA VAL A 350 -11.39 -3.82 7.78
C VAL A 350 -10.05 -3.18 7.39
N TRP A 351 -9.02 -3.41 8.17
CA TRP A 351 -7.66 -2.93 7.94
C TRP A 351 -6.80 -3.89 7.10
N GLY A 352 -7.30 -5.06 6.72
CA GLY A 352 -6.64 -6.08 5.91
C GLY A 352 -6.30 -7.34 6.69
N VAL A 353 -5.39 -8.13 6.17
CA VAL A 353 -4.86 -9.34 6.81
C VAL A 353 -3.44 -9.06 7.28
N ALA A 354 -3.18 -9.23 8.58
CA ALA A 354 -1.86 -9.02 9.14
C ALA A 354 -0.91 -10.14 8.72
N CYS A 355 0.30 -9.78 8.32
CA CYS A 355 1.37 -10.72 8.00
C CYS A 355 2.73 -10.23 8.49
N ASP A 356 3.71 -11.15 8.54
CA ASP A 356 5.09 -10.80 8.79
C ASP A 356 5.79 -10.24 7.53
N THR A 357 7.07 -9.89 7.65
CA THR A 357 7.87 -9.43 6.49
C THR A 357 8.04 -10.51 5.42
N GLY A 358 7.91 -11.78 5.76
CA GLY A 358 7.92 -12.90 4.81
C GLY A 358 6.58 -13.19 4.15
N CYS A 359 5.59 -12.29 4.33
CA CYS A 359 4.22 -12.44 3.82
C CYS A 359 3.43 -13.62 4.45
N ARG A 360 3.86 -14.15 5.61
CA ARG A 360 3.09 -15.19 6.32
C ARG A 360 2.01 -14.55 7.17
N ALA A 361 0.79 -15.04 7.06
CA ALA A 361 -0.34 -14.53 7.84
C ALA A 361 -0.17 -14.78 9.34
N PHE A 362 -0.68 -13.89 10.18
CA PHE A 362 -0.87 -14.14 11.60
C PHE A 362 -2.23 -14.77 11.86
N ASP A 363 -2.28 -15.71 12.81
CA ASP A 363 -3.54 -16.14 13.40
C ASP A 363 -4.09 -15.08 14.39
N ALA A 364 -5.31 -15.28 14.86
CA ALA A 364 -5.96 -14.37 15.82
C ALA A 364 -5.24 -14.27 17.18
N ASN A 365 -4.31 -15.20 17.48
CA ASN A 365 -3.47 -15.16 18.67
C ASN A 365 -2.13 -14.46 18.42
N GLY A 366 -1.91 -13.91 17.23
CA GLY A 366 -0.68 -13.25 16.83
C GLY A 366 0.47 -14.20 16.48
N LEU A 367 0.18 -15.48 16.24
CA LEU A 367 1.18 -16.45 15.82
C LEU A 367 1.26 -16.50 14.30
N VAL A 368 2.48 -16.57 13.76
CA VAL A 368 2.71 -16.72 12.34
C VAL A 368 2.29 -18.11 11.88
N THR A 369 1.50 -18.17 10.81
CA THR A 369 1.14 -19.44 10.15
C THR A 369 2.26 -19.84 9.18
N ASP A 370 2.47 -21.15 8.98
CA ASP A 370 3.43 -21.65 7.99
C ASP A 370 2.76 -22.03 6.66
N ASP A 371 1.43 -22.10 6.63
CA ASP A 371 0.65 -22.58 5.50
C ASP A 371 -0.16 -21.49 4.80
N VAL A 372 -0.33 -20.32 5.43
CA VAL A 372 -1.11 -19.21 4.87
C VAL A 372 -0.24 -17.98 4.68
N PHE A 373 -0.26 -17.48 3.45
CA PHE A 373 0.46 -16.30 3.01
C PHE A 373 -0.50 -15.21 2.54
N VAL A 374 -0.03 -13.97 2.56
CA VAL A 374 -0.85 -12.81 2.16
C VAL A 374 0.00 -11.87 1.31
N ALA A 375 -0.54 -11.38 0.20
CA ALA A 375 0.18 -10.45 -0.66
C ALA A 375 -0.77 -9.46 -1.36
N GLY A 376 -0.23 -8.32 -1.78
CA GLY A 376 -0.93 -7.23 -2.48
C GLY A 376 -1.74 -6.34 -1.54
N ASP A 377 -2.72 -5.63 -2.09
CA ASP A 377 -3.46 -4.56 -1.40
C ASP A 377 -4.21 -5.03 -0.13
N ILE A 378 -4.44 -6.33 0.02
CA ILE A 378 -5.07 -6.94 1.20
C ILE A 378 -4.10 -7.10 2.37
N ALA A 379 -2.79 -7.18 2.07
CA ALA A 379 -1.75 -7.43 3.07
C ALA A 379 -1.45 -6.18 3.91
N ARG A 380 -1.32 -6.39 5.21
CA ARG A 380 -0.80 -5.40 6.14
C ARG A 380 0.45 -5.94 6.80
N ALA A 381 1.60 -5.45 6.38
CA ALA A 381 2.91 -5.93 6.78
C ALA A 381 3.72 -4.86 7.52
N PRO A 382 4.62 -5.24 8.41
CA PRO A 382 5.56 -4.32 9.03
C PRO A 382 6.52 -3.79 7.97
N GLN A 383 6.76 -2.47 7.97
CA GLN A 383 7.66 -1.81 7.03
C GLN A 383 8.94 -1.37 7.76
N PRO A 384 10.07 -2.06 7.54
CA PRO A 384 11.33 -1.79 8.25
C PRO A 384 11.81 -0.34 8.09
N MET A 385 11.71 0.22 6.88
CA MET A 385 12.12 1.59 6.58
C MET A 385 11.33 2.67 7.34
N TYR A 386 10.17 2.32 7.88
CA TYR A 386 9.27 3.23 8.61
C TYR A 386 9.07 2.80 10.07
N GLY A 387 10.14 2.28 10.70
CA GLY A 387 10.11 1.89 12.11
C GLY A 387 9.14 0.75 12.38
N TYR A 388 9.04 -0.20 11.44
CA TYR A 388 8.14 -1.39 11.55
C TYR A 388 6.65 -1.07 11.71
N GLN A 389 6.23 0.13 11.33
CA GLN A 389 4.80 0.42 11.25
C GLN A 389 4.11 -0.57 10.33
N TYR A 390 2.97 -1.11 10.77
CA TYR A 390 2.14 -1.98 9.95
C TYR A 390 1.40 -1.14 8.91
N LEU A 391 1.87 -1.17 7.69
CA LEU A 391 1.29 -0.45 6.57
C LEU A 391 0.62 -1.42 5.58
N ALA A 392 -0.49 -0.99 5.03
CA ALA A 392 -1.07 -1.58 3.83
C ALA A 392 -0.68 -0.69 2.64
N VAL A 393 0.23 -1.17 1.83
CA VAL A 393 0.77 -0.43 0.68
C VAL A 393 -0.02 -0.84 -0.56
N GLU A 394 -1.01 -0.03 -0.92
CA GLU A 394 -1.94 -0.28 -2.03
C GLU A 394 -1.34 0.18 -3.38
N HIS A 395 -0.14 -0.30 -3.69
CA HIS A 395 0.61 0.08 -4.89
C HIS A 395 0.86 -1.10 -5.81
N TRP A 396 0.79 -0.86 -7.12
CA TRP A 396 0.98 -1.85 -8.16
C TRP A 396 2.31 -2.61 -8.02
N GLY A 397 3.44 -1.90 -7.85
CA GLY A 397 4.75 -2.52 -7.66
C GLY A 397 4.85 -3.33 -6.36
N ASN A 398 4.19 -2.88 -5.28
CA ASN A 398 4.13 -3.60 -4.02
C ASN A 398 3.38 -4.94 -4.16
N ALA A 399 2.28 -4.94 -4.93
CA ALA A 399 1.50 -6.16 -5.19
C ALA A 399 2.33 -7.24 -5.90
N ILE A 400 3.22 -6.84 -6.82
CA ILE A 400 4.14 -7.76 -7.51
C ILE A 400 5.22 -8.24 -6.56
N SER A 401 5.92 -7.33 -5.90
CA SER A 401 7.06 -7.72 -5.05
C SER A 401 6.64 -8.59 -3.86
N GLN A 402 5.47 -8.34 -3.26
CA GLN A 402 4.92 -9.23 -2.24
C GLN A 402 4.51 -10.59 -2.81
N ALA A 403 3.97 -10.64 -4.02
CA ALA A 403 3.65 -11.89 -4.69
C ALA A 403 4.88 -12.76 -4.91
N GLU A 404 5.99 -12.16 -5.34
CA GLU A 404 7.27 -12.84 -5.55
C GLU A 404 7.85 -13.38 -4.23
N VAL A 405 7.86 -12.57 -3.16
CA VAL A 405 8.33 -12.98 -1.82
C VAL A 405 7.43 -14.08 -1.25
N ALA A 406 6.11 -13.94 -1.31
CA ALA A 406 5.18 -14.94 -0.81
C ALA A 406 5.35 -16.27 -1.54
N ALA A 407 5.39 -16.25 -2.87
CA ALA A 407 5.56 -17.44 -3.70
C ALA A 407 6.89 -18.16 -3.43
N HIS A 408 8.01 -17.40 -3.36
CA HIS A 408 9.30 -17.96 -2.97
C HIS A 408 9.23 -18.62 -1.59
N ASN A 409 8.70 -17.91 -0.59
CA ASN A 409 8.63 -18.40 0.78
C ASN A 409 7.69 -19.60 0.95
N MET A 410 6.67 -19.73 0.11
CA MET A 410 5.79 -20.89 0.11
C MET A 410 6.50 -22.20 -0.24
N VAL A 411 7.55 -22.15 -1.04
CA VAL A 411 8.27 -23.35 -1.52
C VAL A 411 9.69 -23.46 -0.99
N SER A 412 10.14 -22.45 -0.24
CA SER A 412 11.49 -22.42 0.36
C SER A 412 11.49 -22.99 1.78
N ARG A 413 12.64 -23.48 2.19
CA ARG A 413 12.91 -23.82 3.59
C ARG A 413 12.90 -22.56 4.46
N GLU A 414 12.68 -22.73 5.74
CA GLU A 414 12.60 -21.61 6.69
C GLU A 414 13.85 -20.72 6.66
N THR A 415 15.04 -21.32 6.51
CA THR A 415 16.34 -20.62 6.46
C THR A 415 16.61 -19.88 5.14
N GLU A 416 15.82 -20.14 4.10
CA GLU A 416 15.96 -19.55 2.76
C GLU A 416 14.90 -18.51 2.45
N ARG A 417 13.97 -18.26 3.38
CA ARG A 417 12.87 -17.31 3.20
C ARG A 417 13.37 -15.87 3.10
N TRP A 418 12.75 -15.12 2.23
CA TRP A 418 13.04 -13.72 1.98
C TRP A 418 12.11 -12.80 2.77
N PRO A 419 12.63 -11.68 3.30
CA PRO A 419 11.79 -10.59 3.76
C PRO A 419 11.34 -9.73 2.57
N HIS A 420 10.15 -9.15 2.65
CA HIS A 420 9.69 -8.13 1.72
C HIS A 420 10.25 -6.77 2.14
N LEU A 421 11.16 -6.22 1.35
CA LEU A 421 11.87 -4.95 1.60
C LEU A 421 11.74 -3.96 0.44
N ALA A 422 10.82 -4.22 -0.50
CA ALA A 422 10.67 -3.38 -1.67
C ALA A 422 10.25 -1.96 -1.30
N MET A 423 10.88 -0.97 -1.95
CA MET A 423 10.54 0.43 -1.84
C MET A 423 9.14 0.67 -2.42
N PRO A 424 8.18 1.21 -1.65
CA PRO A 424 6.88 1.58 -2.17
C PRO A 424 6.99 2.64 -3.26
N LYS A 425 6.31 2.42 -4.40
CA LYS A 425 6.29 3.36 -5.52
C LYS A 425 4.87 3.46 -6.05
N PHE A 426 4.42 4.68 -6.36
CA PHE A 426 3.16 4.88 -7.06
C PHE A 426 3.31 5.94 -8.16
N TRP A 427 2.33 5.97 -9.05
CA TRP A 427 2.22 7.00 -10.07
C TRP A 427 0.76 7.36 -10.35
N SER A 428 0.54 8.56 -10.83
CA SER A 428 -0.72 9.03 -11.39
C SER A 428 -0.44 9.95 -12.58
N VAL A 429 -1.36 10.00 -13.52
CA VAL A 429 -1.31 10.97 -14.63
C VAL A 429 -2.60 11.76 -14.62
N GLN A 430 -2.50 13.07 -14.50
CA GLN A 430 -3.63 13.99 -14.44
C GLN A 430 -3.36 15.17 -15.37
N PHE A 431 -4.22 15.40 -16.35
CA PHE A 431 -4.05 16.49 -17.32
C PHE A 431 -2.67 16.52 -17.99
N GLY A 432 -2.14 15.36 -18.33
CA GLY A 432 -0.80 15.23 -18.91
C GLY A 432 0.35 15.44 -17.91
N THR A 433 0.06 15.73 -16.64
CA THR A 433 1.07 15.84 -15.60
C THR A 433 1.31 14.48 -14.96
N GLU A 434 2.54 13.99 -15.03
CA GLU A 434 2.97 12.78 -14.33
C GLU A 434 3.34 13.09 -12.88
N ILE A 435 2.68 12.41 -11.96
CA ILE A 435 2.98 12.45 -10.52
C ILE A 435 3.51 11.08 -10.14
N LYS A 436 4.77 10.99 -9.72
CA LYS A 436 5.40 9.73 -9.28
C LYS A 436 5.99 9.88 -7.89
N SER A 437 6.00 8.79 -7.14
CA SER A 437 6.57 8.75 -5.80
C SER A 437 7.47 7.52 -5.62
N VAL A 438 8.51 7.70 -4.82
CA VAL A 438 9.25 6.63 -4.14
C VAL A 438 9.15 6.86 -2.63
N GLY A 439 9.01 5.78 -1.86
CA GLY A 439 8.74 5.85 -0.42
C GLY A 439 7.26 6.14 -0.10
N VAL A 440 6.98 6.44 1.16
CA VAL A 440 5.62 6.67 1.70
C VAL A 440 5.49 8.09 2.22
N PRO A 441 5.02 9.07 1.42
CA PRO A 441 4.89 10.47 1.85
C PRO A 441 3.97 10.67 3.06
N SER A 442 2.97 9.79 3.23
CA SER A 442 1.97 9.91 4.31
C SER A 442 2.54 9.71 5.73
N VAL A 443 3.71 9.10 5.87
CA VAL A 443 4.39 8.95 7.17
C VAL A 443 5.19 10.19 7.57
N ALA A 444 5.44 11.11 6.63
CA ALA A 444 6.29 12.26 6.84
C ALA A 444 5.66 13.32 7.75
N ASP A 445 6.52 14.05 8.45
CA ASP A 445 6.15 15.22 9.22
C ASP A 445 6.56 16.54 8.54
N GLU A 446 7.54 16.50 7.62
CA GLU A 446 8.04 17.64 6.87
C GLU A 446 8.14 17.35 5.38
N VAL A 447 8.07 18.39 4.55
CA VAL A 447 8.32 18.33 3.11
C VAL A 447 9.10 19.55 2.64
N ALA A 448 10.03 19.35 1.71
CA ALA A 448 10.79 20.41 1.06
C ALA A 448 10.72 20.27 -0.46
N ILE A 449 10.54 21.38 -1.17
CA ILE A 449 10.72 21.44 -2.63
C ILE A 449 12.20 21.63 -2.90
N VAL A 450 12.85 20.60 -3.42
CA VAL A 450 14.32 20.57 -3.55
C VAL A 450 14.80 20.86 -4.96
N GLN A 451 13.93 20.72 -5.96
CA GLN A 451 14.28 20.94 -7.37
C GLN A 451 13.08 21.45 -8.15
N GLY A 452 13.35 22.30 -9.14
CA GLY A 452 12.38 22.76 -10.11
C GLY A 452 11.46 23.88 -9.60
N SER A 453 10.27 23.99 -10.20
CA SER A 453 9.29 25.05 -9.94
C SER A 453 7.89 24.50 -9.75
N VAL A 454 7.27 24.80 -8.62
CA VAL A 454 5.87 24.48 -8.33
C VAL A 454 4.92 25.18 -9.31
N ALA A 455 5.20 26.44 -9.63
CA ALA A 455 4.40 27.23 -10.57
C ALA A 455 4.33 26.57 -11.96
N LEU A 456 5.43 25.94 -12.40
CA LEU A 456 5.48 25.22 -13.67
C LEU A 456 4.95 23.78 -13.58
N LYS A 457 4.52 23.33 -12.40
CA LYS A 457 4.15 21.91 -12.13
C LYS A 457 5.26 20.94 -12.57
N ARG A 458 6.52 21.37 -12.37
CA ARG A 458 7.73 20.62 -12.73
C ARG A 458 8.77 20.71 -11.62
N PHE A 459 8.66 19.83 -10.63
CA PHE A 459 9.47 19.90 -9.40
C PHE A 459 9.62 18.54 -8.75
N VAL A 460 10.51 18.47 -7.76
CA VAL A 460 10.65 17.35 -6.82
C VAL A 460 10.45 17.86 -5.40
N ALA A 461 9.55 17.18 -4.67
CA ALA A 461 9.34 17.35 -3.25
C ALA A 461 9.94 16.16 -2.50
N VAL A 462 10.76 16.40 -1.49
CA VAL A 462 11.34 15.38 -0.61
C VAL A 462 10.69 15.48 0.75
N TYR A 463 10.40 14.34 1.34
CA TYR A 463 9.66 14.21 2.58
C TYR A 463 10.55 13.69 3.69
N GLY A 464 10.47 14.33 4.85
CA GLY A 464 11.22 14.02 6.05
C GLY A 464 10.35 13.45 7.16
N TYR A 465 10.93 12.54 7.92
CA TYR A 465 10.37 12.05 9.17
C TYR A 465 11.49 11.91 10.21
N LYS A 466 11.36 12.58 11.35
CA LYS A 466 12.37 12.57 12.41
C LYS A 466 13.79 12.87 11.88
N GLY A 467 13.91 13.86 10.98
CA GLY A 467 15.19 14.31 10.41
C GLY A 467 15.80 13.35 9.38
N ARG A 468 15.06 12.40 8.84
CA ARG A 468 15.51 11.45 7.80
C ARG A 468 14.59 11.52 6.58
N ILE A 469 15.15 11.30 5.39
CA ILE A 469 14.37 11.22 4.14
C ILE A 469 13.55 9.93 4.16
N VAL A 470 12.24 10.03 3.91
CA VAL A 470 11.33 8.87 3.89
C VAL A 470 10.57 8.71 2.57
N ALA A 471 10.50 9.76 1.76
CA ALA A 471 9.88 9.70 0.43
C ALA A 471 10.35 10.86 -0.45
N ALA A 472 10.15 10.69 -1.76
CA ALA A 472 10.25 11.76 -2.73
C ALA A 472 9.08 11.66 -3.73
N VAL A 473 8.54 12.82 -4.13
CA VAL A 473 7.47 12.94 -5.11
C VAL A 473 7.92 13.88 -6.23
N ALA A 474 7.77 13.43 -7.46
CA ALA A 474 8.10 14.20 -8.66
C ALA A 474 6.83 14.57 -9.44
N PHE A 475 6.73 15.82 -9.82
CA PHE A 475 5.81 16.32 -10.85
C PHE A 475 6.60 16.56 -12.13
N ASN A 476 6.40 15.75 -13.16
CA ASN A 476 7.11 15.83 -14.45
C ASN A 476 8.65 15.85 -14.33
N GLN A 477 9.22 15.29 -13.27
CA GLN A 477 10.66 15.24 -12.96
C GLN A 477 11.12 13.83 -12.53
N ASN A 478 10.55 12.80 -13.15
CA ASN A 478 10.67 11.39 -12.73
C ASN A 478 12.11 10.87 -12.63
N LYS A 479 13.03 11.37 -13.48
CA LYS A 479 14.44 10.98 -13.49
C LYS A 479 15.16 11.20 -12.16
N TRP A 480 14.66 12.12 -11.34
CA TRP A 480 15.26 12.39 -10.04
C TRP A 480 14.87 11.41 -8.95
N LEU A 481 13.79 10.65 -9.13
CA LEU A 481 13.35 9.67 -8.12
C LEU A 481 14.35 8.54 -7.92
N GLU A 482 15.06 8.12 -8.95
CA GLU A 482 16.13 7.11 -8.88
C GLU A 482 17.29 7.57 -7.98
N PHE A 483 17.53 8.90 -7.94
CA PHE A 483 18.53 9.48 -7.05
C PHE A 483 18.10 9.44 -5.57
N TYR A 484 16.79 9.63 -5.28
CA TYR A 484 16.28 9.64 -3.91
C TYR A 484 16.05 8.24 -3.33
N GLU A 485 15.85 7.24 -4.14
CA GLU A 485 15.61 5.88 -3.68
C GLU A 485 16.74 5.35 -2.76
N PRO A 486 18.02 5.40 -3.14
CA PRO A 486 19.11 5.02 -2.24
C PRO A 486 19.22 5.88 -0.97
N LEU A 487 18.87 7.18 -1.06
CA LEU A 487 18.89 8.06 0.10
C LEU A 487 17.81 7.69 1.13
N ILE A 488 16.64 7.23 0.68
CA ILE A 488 15.59 6.73 1.56
C ILE A 488 16.04 5.41 2.21
N GLU A 489 16.60 4.48 1.43
CA GLU A 489 17.10 3.20 1.93
C GLU A 489 18.20 3.37 2.99
N GLN A 490 19.06 4.36 2.80
CA GLN A 490 20.16 4.69 3.73
C GLN A 490 19.70 5.58 4.90
N ALA A 491 18.40 5.91 4.97
CA ALA A 491 17.87 6.83 5.96
C ALA A 491 18.66 8.16 6.03
N ALA A 492 19.02 8.71 4.86
CA ALA A 492 19.82 9.91 4.73
C ALA A 492 19.19 11.10 5.48
N PRO A 493 20.00 12.07 5.95
CA PRO A 493 19.51 13.23 6.68
C PRO A 493 18.52 14.07 5.85
N PHE A 494 17.50 14.61 6.53
CA PHE A 494 16.55 15.56 5.97
C PHE A 494 16.72 16.93 6.64
N PRO A 495 16.66 18.06 5.93
CA PRO A 495 16.57 18.17 4.47
C PRO A 495 17.88 17.73 3.79
N PRO A 496 17.80 17.23 2.53
CA PRO A 496 19.00 16.87 1.79
C PRO A 496 19.87 18.11 1.56
N SER A 497 21.17 17.97 1.78
CA SER A 497 22.15 19.03 1.45
C SER A 497 22.75 18.73 0.08
N PHE A 498 22.43 19.56 -0.91
CA PHE A 498 23.03 19.47 -2.23
C PHE A 498 24.04 20.60 -2.41
N SER A 499 25.26 20.26 -2.78
CA SER A 499 26.29 21.26 -3.03
C SER A 499 26.29 21.81 -4.47
N HIS A 500 25.57 21.18 -5.43
CA HIS A 500 25.76 21.50 -6.85
C HIS A 500 24.60 21.17 -7.81
N VAL A 501 23.33 21.20 -7.39
CA VAL A 501 22.22 20.92 -8.32
C VAL A 501 21.16 22.00 -8.18
N ASP A 502 20.45 22.32 -9.28
CA ASP A 502 19.37 23.31 -9.39
C ASP A 502 18.58 23.49 -8.08
N GLU A 503 19.15 24.27 -7.15
CA GLU A 503 18.50 24.57 -5.89
C GLU A 503 17.27 25.41 -6.20
N SER A 504 16.10 24.91 -5.80
CA SER A 504 14.92 25.74 -5.77
C SER A 504 15.11 26.81 -4.69
N ALA A 505 14.74 28.03 -5.00
CA ALA A 505 14.64 29.10 -4.00
C ALA A 505 13.72 28.74 -2.81
N ASP A 506 12.90 27.69 -2.99
CA ASP A 506 11.92 27.19 -2.03
C ASP A 506 12.38 25.94 -1.25
N ALA A 507 13.69 25.65 -1.20
CA ALA A 507 14.28 24.44 -0.59
C ALA A 507 14.14 24.36 0.95
N ARG A 508 13.21 25.09 1.55
CA ARG A 508 12.98 25.05 2.99
C ARG A 508 11.95 24.02 3.38
N PRO A 509 12.24 23.19 4.39
CA PRO A 509 11.26 22.27 4.92
C PRO A 509 10.01 23.00 5.41
N VAL A 510 8.86 22.50 5.01
CA VAL A 510 7.55 22.93 5.50
C VAL A 510 6.76 21.69 5.94
N PRO A 511 5.78 21.79 6.83
CA PRO A 511 5.00 20.62 7.25
C PRO A 511 4.23 20.03 6.12
N ALA A 512 4.27 18.71 6.00
CA ALA A 512 3.55 17.96 4.99
C ALA A 512 2.03 18.01 5.16
N LYS A 513 1.52 18.27 6.36
CA LYS A 513 0.14 17.92 6.73
C LYS A 513 -0.94 18.96 6.49
N PHE A 514 -0.65 20.25 6.24
CA PHE A 514 -1.75 21.21 6.08
C PHE A 514 -1.39 22.46 5.27
N ARG A 515 -2.12 22.68 4.20
CA ARG A 515 -2.34 23.99 3.59
C ARG A 515 -3.79 24.09 3.13
N PRO A 516 -4.60 25.03 3.65
CA PRO A 516 -5.93 25.27 3.08
C PRO A 516 -5.79 25.75 1.63
N ILE A 517 -6.64 25.29 0.75
CA ILE A 517 -6.78 25.87 -0.59
C ILE A 517 -7.45 27.23 -0.40
N THR A 518 -6.64 28.27 -0.37
CA THR A 518 -7.11 29.64 -0.59
C THR A 518 -6.76 29.98 -2.02
N SER A 519 -7.66 30.71 -2.71
CA SER A 519 -7.54 31.17 -4.10
C SER A 519 -6.11 31.44 -4.54
N PRO A 520 -5.75 31.27 -5.83
CA PRO A 520 -4.39 31.39 -6.33
C PRO A 520 -3.79 32.73 -5.92
N THR A 521 -2.99 32.73 -4.89
CA THR A 521 -2.24 33.89 -4.44
C THR A 521 -0.79 33.53 -4.44
N GLN A 522 -0.09 34.27 -5.23
CA GLN A 522 1.35 34.33 -5.35
C GLN A 522 2.00 34.32 -3.96
N ASP A 523 3.05 33.51 -3.84
CA ASP A 523 4.09 33.59 -2.82
C ASP A 523 3.62 33.52 -1.35
N ALA A 524 3.17 32.36 -0.91
CA ALA A 524 2.99 32.09 0.50
C ALA A 524 3.96 31.02 1.00
N THR A 525 4.77 31.37 1.99
CA THR A 525 5.64 30.43 2.71
C THR A 525 4.91 29.94 3.96
N VAL A 526 4.86 28.63 4.17
CA VAL A 526 4.31 28.05 5.40
C VAL A 526 5.46 27.79 6.37
N VAL A 527 5.44 28.45 7.49
CA VAL A 527 6.41 28.24 8.58
C VAL A 527 5.73 27.40 9.65
N VAL A 528 6.36 26.33 10.11
CA VAL A 528 5.85 25.52 11.19
C VAL A 528 6.88 25.23 12.24
N THR A 529 6.42 25.27 13.46
CA THR A 529 7.18 24.96 14.67
C THR A 529 6.45 23.90 15.48
N GLY A 530 7.21 23.06 16.18
CA GLY A 530 6.73 22.03 17.11
C GLY A 530 7.12 20.63 16.70
N HIS A 531 7.68 19.87 17.65
CA HIS A 531 8.06 18.48 17.46
C HIS A 531 6.91 17.51 17.80
N ASP A 532 5.89 17.95 18.57
CA ASP A 532 4.73 17.14 18.91
C ASP A 532 3.63 17.28 17.85
N PRO A 533 3.11 16.16 17.29
CA PRO A 533 2.00 16.19 16.33
C PRO A 533 0.72 16.88 16.83
N ASN A 534 0.48 16.89 18.14
CA ASN A 534 -0.71 17.47 18.76
C ASN A 534 -0.56 18.99 19.05
N GLU A 535 0.66 19.50 19.08
CA GLU A 535 0.97 20.92 19.35
C GLU A 535 1.28 21.71 18.07
N ARG A 536 1.31 21.05 16.92
CA ARG A 536 1.67 21.68 15.65
C ARG A 536 0.60 22.65 15.17
N ARG A 537 0.97 23.91 15.06
CA ARG A 537 0.15 24.95 14.43
C ARG A 537 0.80 25.41 13.14
N ALA A 538 0.09 25.26 12.04
CA ALA A 538 0.47 25.82 10.75
C ALA A 538 -0.10 27.24 10.63
N ARG A 539 0.74 28.24 10.36
CA ARG A 539 0.32 29.60 10.04
C ARG A 539 0.78 29.96 8.63
N LEU A 540 -0.15 30.36 7.79
CA LEU A 540 0.15 30.90 6.48
C LEU A 540 0.63 32.35 6.66
N THR A 541 1.90 32.64 6.32
CA THR A 541 2.41 33.99 6.34
C THR A 541 2.77 34.39 4.92
N ARG A 542 2.24 35.51 4.44
CA ARG A 542 2.73 36.16 3.23
C ARG A 542 4.04 36.88 3.60
N LEU A 543 5.12 36.46 2.95
CA LEU A 543 6.38 37.21 3.02
C LEU A 543 6.58 37.88 1.67
N ALA A 544 6.77 39.22 1.69
CA ALA A 544 7.24 39.93 0.52
C ALA A 544 8.69 39.51 0.22
N ALA A 545 9.05 39.46 -1.06
CA ALA A 545 10.41 39.14 -1.48
C ALA A 545 11.36 40.16 -0.84
N GLY A 546 12.13 39.77 0.17
CA GLY A 546 13.06 40.62 0.92
C GLY A 546 12.95 40.54 2.44
N ASP A 547 11.81 40.14 3.02
CA ASP A 547 11.60 40.04 4.46
C ASP A 547 11.76 38.59 4.96
N MET A 548 12.99 38.26 5.32
CA MET A 548 13.30 36.96 5.89
C MET A 548 13.75 37.10 7.33
N PRO A 549 12.94 36.72 8.33
CA PRO A 549 13.38 36.74 9.72
C PRO A 549 14.46 35.66 9.93
N SER A 550 15.51 36.06 10.68
CA SER A 550 16.51 35.10 11.16
C SER A 550 15.84 34.05 12.05
N ARG A 551 16.44 32.85 12.17
CA ARG A 551 15.92 31.74 12.99
C ARG A 551 15.45 32.14 14.41
N ARG A 552 16.04 33.20 14.99
CA ARG A 552 15.71 33.71 16.33
C ARG A 552 14.41 34.52 16.40
N THR A 553 13.99 35.17 15.32
CA THR A 553 12.77 35.98 15.30
C THR A 553 11.51 35.16 15.02
N ALA A 554 11.67 33.98 14.46
CA ALA A 554 10.54 33.06 14.26
C ALA A 554 10.02 32.42 15.57
N GLU A 555 10.91 32.20 16.57
CA GLU A 555 10.54 31.67 17.88
C GLU A 555 9.76 32.66 18.76
N THR A 556 9.98 33.97 18.59
CA THR A 556 9.30 35.01 19.39
C THR A 556 7.93 35.43 18.86
N ALA A 557 7.60 35.11 17.62
CA ALA A 557 6.31 35.48 17.02
C ALA A 557 5.15 34.47 17.31
N PHE A 558 5.41 33.44 18.09
CA PHE A 558 4.45 32.36 18.40
C PHE A 558 3.90 32.38 19.83
N HIS A 559 4.24 33.42 20.62
CA HIS A 559 3.74 33.58 22.00
C HIS A 559 2.71 34.71 22.16
N GLU A 560 2.15 35.29 21.07
CA GLU A 560 1.00 36.18 21.13
C GLU A 560 -0.19 35.66 20.35
#